data_d801c8fdacd9eff4354b7891930d4cbe
#
_entry.id   d801c8fdacd9eff4354b7891930d4cbe
#
_cell.length_a   1.000
_cell.length_b   1.000
_cell.length_c   1.000
_cell.angle_alpha   90.00
_cell.angle_beta   90.00
_cell.angle_gamma   90.00
#
_symmetry.space_group_name_H-M   'P 1'
#
loop_
_entity.id
_entity.type
_entity.pdbx_description
1 polymer ?
#
loop_
_entity_poly.entity_id
_entity_poly.type
_entity_poly.pdbx_seq_one_letter_code
_entity_poly.pdbx_strand_id
1 'polypeptide(L)'
;MVAHLTEWGLRHFTSDTAYFAWQRQTVSAADLNRLHACIARKQAPGAGTAEETAFYDATAEPSLIPALYSQRYEYYLAIAPRVDARIGSARRILDFGCGIGILTTFFARRHPESLFVGVDRSSASIDYASRRAAELRLDNVEFHRIDVDREAVSGSYDLVLATHALLQAEQDPGIPSDRWESFARGGDVARQTAFELRTGLAPRLDRLLTMLADQSRMIVFEKTRLLARRVPFQRALAARGLRLLEPPEPVRYALVEEVADDGPLYVLGRPVQGSGIDWSEGPEEVDADTVNVDSLRGRPGSGEDPLYENHTAAAQMLWQSLPDRRVMKEFTREGQDGRQLHAELGTTQDLVYLYVANTFDQRQILLIEEARAGVLDCYFAEIEQG
;
A
#
# COMPACT_ATOMS: atom_id res chain seq x y z
N MET A 1 11.32 -18.25 -5.75
CA MET A 1 9.98 -17.69 -6.00
C MET A 1 9.45 -18.03 -7.40
N VAL A 2 10.19 -17.79 -8.49
CA VAL A 2 9.70 -18.05 -9.88
C VAL A 2 9.15 -19.47 -10.06
N ALA A 3 9.94 -20.51 -9.72
CA ALA A 3 9.49 -21.90 -9.82
C ALA A 3 8.21 -22.17 -9.02
N HIS A 4 8.10 -21.59 -7.82
CA HIS A 4 6.92 -21.69 -6.98
C HIS A 4 5.68 -21.08 -7.63
N LEU A 5 5.81 -19.87 -8.19
CA LEU A 5 4.69 -19.22 -8.91
C LEU A 5 4.27 -20.01 -10.17
N THR A 6 5.23 -20.59 -10.87
CA THR A 6 4.95 -21.47 -12.01
C THR A 6 4.15 -22.70 -11.59
N GLU A 7 4.49 -23.35 -10.46
CA GLU A 7 3.73 -24.46 -9.90
C GLU A 7 2.29 -24.04 -9.50
N TRP A 8 2.09 -22.77 -9.11
CA TRP A 8 0.78 -22.19 -8.88
C TRP A 8 0.01 -21.82 -10.16
N GLY A 9 0.61 -22.04 -11.34
CA GLY A 9 0.03 -21.72 -12.65
C GLY A 9 0.08 -20.24 -12.98
N LEU A 10 0.83 -19.43 -12.23
CA LEU A 10 0.95 -17.99 -12.46
C LEU A 10 1.93 -17.71 -13.60
N ARG A 11 1.65 -16.63 -14.34
CA ARG A 11 2.46 -16.19 -15.48
C ARG A 11 2.90 -14.74 -15.27
N HIS A 12 4.11 -14.44 -15.70
CA HIS A 12 4.63 -13.08 -15.74
C HIS A 12 4.19 -12.38 -17.03
N PHE A 13 3.73 -11.13 -16.90
CA PHE A 13 3.35 -10.25 -18.00
C PHE A 13 4.01 -8.90 -17.84
N THR A 14 4.48 -8.35 -18.96
CA THR A 14 5.06 -7.01 -19.06
C THR A 14 4.20 -6.06 -19.90
N SER A 15 3.02 -6.51 -20.34
CA SER A 15 2.08 -5.75 -21.15
C SER A 15 0.65 -6.03 -20.73
N ASP A 16 -0.11 -4.99 -20.45
CA ASP A 16 -1.53 -5.05 -20.14
C ASP A 16 -2.31 -5.70 -21.28
N THR A 17 -1.99 -5.36 -22.52
CA THR A 17 -2.62 -5.97 -23.69
C THR A 17 -2.46 -7.49 -23.70
N ALA A 18 -1.26 -7.99 -23.43
CA ALA A 18 -0.99 -9.43 -23.38
C ALA A 18 -1.68 -10.09 -22.17
N TYR A 19 -1.65 -9.43 -21.00
CA TYR A 19 -2.33 -9.93 -19.80
C TYR A 19 -3.84 -10.04 -20.00
N PHE A 20 -4.51 -8.98 -20.49
CA PHE A 20 -5.96 -9.01 -20.70
C PHE A 20 -6.40 -9.93 -21.83
N ALA A 21 -5.57 -10.08 -22.88
CA ALA A 21 -5.84 -11.08 -23.93
C ALA A 21 -5.82 -12.49 -23.37
N TRP A 22 -4.82 -12.81 -22.54
CA TRP A 22 -4.70 -14.12 -21.89
C TRP A 22 -5.83 -14.33 -20.85
N GLN A 23 -6.16 -13.33 -20.06
CA GLN A 23 -7.26 -13.39 -19.07
C GLN A 23 -8.58 -13.78 -19.75
N ARG A 24 -8.93 -13.12 -20.86
CA ARG A 24 -10.14 -13.44 -21.64
C ARG A 24 -10.16 -14.84 -22.26
N GLN A 25 -8.98 -15.44 -22.51
CA GLN A 25 -8.88 -16.81 -23.00
C GLN A 25 -8.96 -17.83 -21.87
N THR A 26 -8.53 -17.47 -20.68
CA THR A 26 -8.39 -18.38 -19.53
C THR A 26 -9.62 -18.39 -18.63
N VAL A 27 -10.29 -17.23 -18.49
CA VAL A 27 -11.43 -17.04 -17.59
C VAL A 27 -12.71 -16.89 -18.40
N SER A 28 -13.76 -17.62 -18.01
CA SER A 28 -15.06 -17.47 -18.67
C SER A 28 -15.66 -16.09 -18.47
N ALA A 29 -16.45 -15.60 -19.44
CA ALA A 29 -17.16 -14.33 -19.31
C ALA A 29 -18.11 -14.33 -18.09
N ALA A 30 -18.71 -15.48 -17.76
CA ALA A 30 -19.58 -15.62 -16.60
C ALA A 30 -18.81 -15.42 -15.28
N ASP A 31 -17.61 -15.98 -15.17
CA ASP A 31 -16.76 -15.83 -13.99
C ASP A 31 -16.25 -14.39 -13.84
N LEU A 32 -15.84 -13.73 -14.93
CA LEU A 32 -15.46 -12.32 -14.93
C LEU A 32 -16.63 -11.43 -14.50
N ASN A 33 -17.84 -11.67 -14.99
CA ASN A 33 -19.01 -10.90 -14.60
C ASN A 33 -19.35 -11.10 -13.10
N ARG A 34 -19.22 -12.31 -12.57
CA ARG A 34 -19.40 -12.57 -11.13
C ARG A 34 -18.34 -11.83 -10.30
N LEU A 35 -17.09 -11.86 -10.73
CA LEU A 35 -16.01 -11.14 -10.08
C LEU A 35 -16.27 -9.63 -10.09
N HIS A 36 -16.63 -9.04 -11.22
CA HIS A 36 -16.95 -7.62 -11.32
C HIS A 36 -18.11 -7.23 -10.39
N ALA A 37 -19.14 -8.07 -10.29
CA ALA A 37 -20.23 -7.84 -9.34
C ALA A 37 -19.79 -7.90 -7.87
N CYS A 38 -18.82 -8.74 -7.52
CA CYS A 38 -18.23 -8.77 -6.18
C CYS A 38 -17.37 -7.54 -5.91
N ILE A 39 -16.57 -7.10 -6.88
CA ILE A 39 -15.79 -5.85 -6.80
C ILE A 39 -16.72 -4.65 -6.59
N ALA A 40 -17.77 -4.51 -7.39
CA ALA A 40 -18.73 -3.42 -7.27
C ALA A 40 -19.40 -3.38 -5.89
N ARG A 41 -19.78 -4.55 -5.34
CA ARG A 41 -20.34 -4.63 -3.98
C ARG A 41 -19.34 -4.25 -2.90
N LYS A 42 -18.07 -4.71 -3.02
CA LYS A 42 -17.00 -4.35 -2.08
C LYS A 42 -16.70 -2.85 -2.10
N GLN A 43 -16.83 -2.21 -3.27
CA GLN A 43 -16.57 -0.78 -3.45
C GLN A 43 -17.79 0.12 -3.17
N ALA A 44 -18.96 -0.46 -2.93
CA ALA A 44 -20.17 0.31 -2.66
C ALA A 44 -20.05 1.08 -1.33
N PRO A 45 -20.63 2.29 -1.22
CA PRO A 45 -20.70 3.01 0.03
C PRO A 45 -21.39 2.16 1.12
N GLY A 46 -20.75 2.01 2.28
CA GLY A 46 -21.25 1.19 3.38
C GLY A 46 -20.93 -0.31 3.28
N ALA A 47 -20.17 -0.73 2.27
CA ALA A 47 -19.65 -2.09 2.22
C ALA A 47 -18.81 -2.41 3.47
N GLY A 48 -18.97 -3.61 4.00
CA GLY A 48 -18.31 -4.05 5.23
C GLY A 48 -17.56 -5.36 5.05
N THR A 49 -17.27 -5.98 6.18
CA THR A 49 -16.53 -7.26 6.26
C THR A 49 -17.18 -8.39 5.44
N ALA A 50 -18.51 -8.41 5.34
CA ALA A 50 -19.23 -9.45 4.60
C ALA A 50 -18.97 -9.36 3.09
N GLU A 51 -19.04 -8.16 2.51
CA GLU A 51 -18.77 -7.92 1.10
C GLU A 51 -17.31 -8.16 0.76
N GLU A 52 -16.41 -7.80 1.66
CA GLU A 52 -14.98 -8.07 1.52
C GLU A 52 -14.70 -9.57 1.54
N THR A 53 -15.28 -10.32 2.50
CA THR A 53 -15.15 -11.79 2.58
C THR A 53 -15.70 -12.45 1.32
N ALA A 54 -16.89 -12.04 0.87
CA ALA A 54 -17.48 -12.56 -0.36
C ALA A 54 -16.61 -12.29 -1.62
N PHE A 55 -15.91 -11.16 -1.66
CA PHE A 55 -14.94 -10.89 -2.72
C PHE A 55 -13.77 -11.87 -2.66
N TYR A 56 -13.15 -12.09 -1.49
CA TYR A 56 -12.04 -13.04 -1.35
C TYR A 56 -12.47 -14.49 -1.59
N ASP A 57 -13.67 -14.90 -1.17
CA ASP A 57 -14.22 -16.19 -1.52
C ASP A 57 -14.36 -16.36 -3.05
N ALA A 58 -14.82 -15.32 -3.75
CA ALA A 58 -14.93 -15.35 -5.20
C ALA A 58 -13.55 -15.40 -5.89
N THR A 59 -12.53 -14.71 -5.37
CA THR A 59 -11.17 -14.72 -5.93
C THR A 59 -10.41 -16.03 -5.70
N ALA A 60 -10.86 -16.84 -4.75
CA ALA A 60 -10.30 -18.18 -4.46
C ALA A 60 -10.85 -19.28 -5.38
N GLU A 61 -11.74 -18.95 -6.33
CA GLU A 61 -12.22 -19.91 -7.32
C GLU A 61 -11.05 -20.39 -8.21
N PRO A 62 -10.82 -21.72 -8.32
CA PRO A 62 -9.66 -22.27 -9.04
C PRO A 62 -9.49 -21.76 -10.48
N SER A 63 -10.59 -21.50 -11.19
CA SER A 63 -10.58 -20.94 -12.55
C SER A 63 -10.07 -19.51 -12.64
N LEU A 64 -10.21 -18.73 -11.55
CA LEU A 64 -9.81 -17.32 -11.48
C LEU A 64 -8.38 -17.12 -10.99
N ILE A 65 -7.86 -18.03 -10.15
CA ILE A 65 -6.58 -17.87 -9.47
C ILE A 65 -5.42 -17.59 -10.44
N PRO A 66 -5.18 -18.35 -11.51
CA PRO A 66 -4.06 -18.07 -12.40
C PRO A 66 -4.12 -16.65 -12.98
N ALA A 67 -5.31 -16.21 -13.39
CA ALA A 67 -5.48 -14.88 -13.98
C ALA A 67 -5.29 -13.76 -12.95
N LEU A 68 -6.01 -13.80 -11.84
CA LEU A 68 -5.99 -12.72 -10.85
C LEU A 68 -4.63 -12.56 -10.17
N TYR A 69 -4.02 -13.66 -9.78
CA TYR A 69 -2.75 -13.60 -9.06
C TYR A 69 -1.54 -13.42 -9.98
N SER A 70 -1.66 -13.68 -11.29
CA SER A 70 -0.62 -13.31 -12.26
C SER A 70 -0.45 -11.79 -12.40
N GLN A 71 -1.51 -11.01 -12.21
CA GLN A 71 -1.40 -9.55 -12.16
C GLN A 71 -0.46 -9.08 -11.05
N ARG A 72 -0.38 -9.85 -9.96
CA ARG A 72 0.47 -9.57 -8.80
C ARG A 72 1.80 -10.34 -8.81
N TYR A 73 2.24 -10.83 -9.96
CA TYR A 73 3.43 -11.66 -10.08
C TYR A 73 4.69 -10.97 -9.51
N GLU A 74 4.92 -9.72 -9.90
CA GLU A 74 6.04 -8.91 -9.43
C GLU A 74 5.96 -8.57 -7.93
N TYR A 75 4.75 -8.42 -7.37
CA TYR A 75 4.57 -8.30 -5.92
C TYR A 75 5.20 -9.49 -5.17
N TYR A 76 4.95 -10.72 -5.63
CA TYR A 76 5.53 -11.90 -4.99
C TYR A 76 7.04 -11.95 -5.13
N LEU A 77 7.58 -11.54 -6.28
CA LEU A 77 9.02 -11.44 -6.50
C LEU A 77 9.66 -10.37 -5.61
N ALA A 78 8.97 -9.28 -5.36
CA ALA A 78 9.46 -8.19 -4.52
C ALA A 78 9.41 -8.54 -3.03
N ILE A 79 8.30 -9.09 -2.55
CA ILE A 79 8.04 -9.29 -1.11
C ILE A 79 8.70 -10.59 -0.60
N ALA A 80 8.59 -11.69 -1.33
CA ALA A 80 9.03 -12.98 -0.83
C ALA A 80 10.51 -13.01 -0.39
N PRO A 81 11.50 -12.53 -1.16
CA PRO A 81 12.90 -12.58 -0.73
C PRO A 81 13.18 -11.67 0.47
N ARG A 82 12.45 -10.54 0.60
CA ARG A 82 12.59 -9.60 1.70
C ARG A 82 12.09 -10.18 3.02
N VAL A 83 10.95 -10.86 2.97
CA VAL A 83 10.39 -11.57 4.15
C VAL A 83 11.25 -12.80 4.47
N ASP A 84 11.62 -13.61 3.48
CA ASP A 84 12.43 -14.82 3.63
C ASP A 84 13.74 -14.54 4.37
N ALA A 85 14.45 -13.47 4.00
CA ALA A 85 15.69 -13.04 4.66
C ALA A 85 15.52 -12.66 6.14
N ARG A 86 14.28 -12.37 6.58
CA ARG A 86 13.96 -11.90 7.92
C ARG A 86 13.27 -12.95 8.81
N ILE A 87 12.93 -14.11 8.27
CA ILE A 87 12.35 -15.22 9.04
C ILE A 87 13.36 -15.71 10.10
N GLY A 88 14.62 -15.84 9.72
CA GLY A 88 15.70 -16.22 10.63
C GLY A 88 15.46 -17.56 11.32
N SER A 89 15.60 -17.59 12.65
CA SER A 89 15.44 -18.80 13.48
C SER A 89 14.04 -18.97 14.09
N ALA A 90 13.04 -18.22 13.62
CA ALA A 90 11.66 -18.34 14.10
C ALA A 90 11.14 -19.76 13.87
N ARG A 91 10.58 -20.39 14.90
CA ARG A 91 10.09 -21.78 14.85
C ARG A 91 8.61 -21.87 14.64
N ARG A 92 7.85 -20.91 15.12
CA ARG A 92 6.41 -20.85 15.00
C ARG A 92 5.99 -19.50 14.43
N ILE A 93 5.46 -19.52 13.22
CA ILE A 93 5.20 -18.33 12.41
C ILE A 93 3.71 -18.26 12.10
N LEU A 94 3.09 -17.12 12.40
CA LEU A 94 1.71 -16.81 12.01
C LEU A 94 1.74 -15.95 10.74
N ASP A 95 1.07 -16.41 9.70
CA ASP A 95 0.79 -15.60 8.51
C ASP A 95 -0.66 -15.11 8.57
N PHE A 96 -0.83 -13.86 8.99
CA PHE A 96 -2.12 -13.21 9.18
C PHE A 96 -2.63 -12.62 7.86
N GLY A 97 -3.83 -13.04 7.45
CA GLY A 97 -4.40 -12.69 6.15
C GLY A 97 -3.69 -13.43 5.01
N CYS A 98 -3.41 -14.73 5.21
CA CYS A 98 -2.62 -15.54 4.28
C CYS A 98 -3.27 -15.73 2.89
N GLY A 99 -4.56 -15.39 2.75
CA GLY A 99 -5.32 -15.61 1.52
C GLY A 99 -5.27 -17.07 1.08
N ILE A 100 -5.02 -17.30 -0.21
CA ILE A 100 -4.88 -18.66 -0.78
C ILE A 100 -3.53 -19.34 -0.48
N GLY A 101 -2.65 -18.73 0.34
CA GLY A 101 -1.44 -19.35 0.87
C GLY A 101 -0.21 -19.36 -0.05
N ILE A 102 -0.13 -18.51 -1.08
CA ILE A 102 1.03 -18.48 -1.99
C ILE A 102 2.33 -18.19 -1.25
N LEU A 103 2.37 -17.13 -0.43
CA LEU A 103 3.56 -16.77 0.36
C LEU A 103 3.81 -17.79 1.47
N THR A 104 2.76 -18.17 2.20
CA THR A 104 2.85 -19.13 3.31
C THR A 104 3.49 -20.44 2.87
N THR A 105 3.00 -21.04 1.76
CA THR A 105 3.55 -22.29 1.21
C THR A 105 4.97 -22.12 0.65
N PHE A 106 5.30 -20.93 0.12
CA PHE A 106 6.66 -20.64 -0.30
C PHE A 106 7.61 -20.63 0.90
N PHE A 107 7.26 -19.94 1.98
CA PHE A 107 8.11 -19.88 3.19
C PHE A 107 8.20 -21.23 3.89
N ALA A 108 7.10 -21.99 3.99
CA ALA A 108 7.11 -23.32 4.59
C ALA A 108 8.09 -24.26 3.87
N ARG A 109 8.13 -24.22 2.53
CA ARG A 109 9.10 -24.98 1.72
C ARG A 109 10.55 -24.57 1.98
N ARG A 110 10.79 -23.29 2.22
CA ARG A 110 12.12 -22.72 2.45
C ARG A 110 12.66 -22.96 3.86
N HIS A 111 11.76 -23.09 4.83
CA HIS A 111 12.06 -23.22 6.25
C HIS A 111 11.42 -24.51 6.82
N PRO A 112 11.92 -25.71 6.45
CA PRO A 112 11.31 -26.97 6.85
C PRO A 112 11.33 -27.21 8.38
N GLU A 113 12.19 -26.52 9.09
CA GLU A 113 12.29 -26.59 10.56
C GLU A 113 11.30 -25.68 11.30
N SER A 114 10.50 -24.88 10.59
CA SER A 114 9.54 -23.94 11.14
C SER A 114 8.13 -24.38 10.83
N LEU A 115 7.21 -24.21 11.79
CA LEU A 115 5.78 -24.42 11.59
C LEU A 115 5.14 -23.10 11.17
N PHE A 116 4.47 -23.10 10.05
CA PHE A 116 3.69 -21.99 9.56
C PHE A 116 2.20 -22.20 9.84
N VAL A 117 1.55 -21.18 10.37
CA VAL A 117 0.10 -21.17 10.60
C VAL A 117 -0.49 -20.02 9.81
N GLY A 118 -1.16 -20.32 8.71
CA GLY A 118 -1.89 -19.34 7.90
C GLY A 118 -3.31 -19.15 8.43
N VAL A 119 -3.73 -17.91 8.62
CA VAL A 119 -5.11 -17.59 9.00
C VAL A 119 -5.71 -16.56 8.04
N ASP A 120 -6.96 -16.80 7.67
CA ASP A 120 -7.75 -15.89 6.85
C ASP A 120 -9.25 -16.04 7.19
N ARG A 121 -10.04 -15.00 6.92
CA ARG A 121 -11.49 -15.03 7.14
C ARG A 121 -12.25 -15.74 6.01
N SER A 122 -11.68 -15.79 4.80
CA SER A 122 -12.26 -16.44 3.62
C SER A 122 -12.13 -17.95 3.72
N SER A 123 -13.27 -18.64 3.82
CA SER A 123 -13.28 -20.11 3.88
C SER A 123 -12.78 -20.72 2.57
N ALA A 124 -13.16 -20.15 1.42
CA ALA A 124 -12.73 -20.64 0.12
C ALA A 124 -11.20 -20.49 -0.07
N SER A 125 -10.63 -19.38 0.42
CA SER A 125 -9.17 -19.19 0.41
C SER A 125 -8.44 -20.24 1.25
N ILE A 126 -8.92 -20.50 2.46
CA ILE A 126 -8.33 -21.50 3.37
C ILE A 126 -8.45 -22.91 2.81
N ASP A 127 -9.62 -23.28 2.28
CA ASP A 127 -9.82 -24.58 1.65
C ASP A 127 -8.89 -24.79 0.45
N TYR A 128 -8.69 -23.74 -0.34
CA TYR A 128 -7.75 -23.78 -1.45
C TYR A 128 -6.30 -23.90 -0.97
N ALA A 129 -5.90 -23.07 0.00
CA ALA A 129 -4.56 -23.09 0.59
C ALA A 129 -4.20 -24.46 1.17
N SER A 130 -5.12 -25.07 1.90
CA SER A 130 -4.95 -26.40 2.51
C SER A 130 -4.78 -27.50 1.47
N ARG A 131 -5.61 -27.51 0.40
CA ARG A 131 -5.45 -28.45 -0.70
C ARG A 131 -4.10 -28.26 -1.40
N ARG A 132 -3.72 -26.99 -1.62
CA ARG A 132 -2.48 -26.68 -2.30
C ARG A 132 -1.25 -27.08 -1.50
N ALA A 133 -1.26 -26.91 -0.18
CA ALA A 133 -0.20 -27.38 0.69
C ALA A 133 -0.03 -28.92 0.63
N ALA A 134 -1.14 -29.65 0.62
CA ALA A 134 -1.13 -31.11 0.48
C ALA A 134 -0.55 -31.55 -0.89
N GLU A 135 -0.93 -30.90 -2.00
CA GLU A 135 -0.38 -31.16 -3.33
C GLU A 135 1.13 -30.88 -3.39
N LEU A 136 1.59 -29.83 -2.69
CA LEU A 136 3.00 -29.46 -2.56
C LEU A 136 3.76 -30.34 -1.56
N ARG A 137 3.07 -31.26 -0.87
CA ARG A 137 3.62 -32.17 0.14
C ARG A 137 4.33 -31.46 1.28
N LEU A 138 3.72 -30.38 1.78
CA LEU A 138 4.21 -29.63 2.92
C LEU A 138 3.53 -30.15 4.19
N ASP A 139 4.32 -30.56 5.17
CA ASP A 139 3.89 -31.11 6.46
C ASP A 139 4.09 -30.11 7.62
N ASN A 140 4.71 -28.96 7.33
CA ASN A 140 5.02 -27.91 8.27
C ASN A 140 4.19 -26.65 8.07
N VAL A 141 2.97 -26.77 7.52
CA VAL A 141 2.03 -25.67 7.34
C VAL A 141 0.61 -26.10 7.67
N GLU A 142 -0.09 -25.25 8.39
CA GLU A 142 -1.51 -25.42 8.75
C GLU A 142 -2.28 -24.16 8.32
N PHE A 143 -3.54 -24.34 7.89
CA PHE A 143 -4.41 -23.23 7.50
C PHE A 143 -5.71 -23.27 8.27
N HIS A 144 -6.12 -22.14 8.84
CA HIS A 144 -7.32 -22.04 9.64
C HIS A 144 -8.19 -20.86 9.21
N ARG A 145 -9.47 -21.11 9.01
CA ARG A 145 -10.44 -20.04 8.81
C ARG A 145 -10.71 -19.37 10.16
N ILE A 146 -10.24 -18.15 10.34
CA ILE A 146 -10.42 -17.36 11.55
C ILE A 146 -10.70 -15.91 11.17
N ASP A 147 -11.82 -15.38 11.67
CA ASP A 147 -12.09 -13.95 11.65
C ASP A 147 -11.47 -13.32 12.91
N VAL A 148 -10.26 -12.83 12.80
CA VAL A 148 -9.52 -12.23 13.93
C VAL A 148 -10.25 -11.02 14.52
N ASP A 149 -11.14 -10.37 13.79
CA ASP A 149 -11.96 -9.29 14.36
C ASP A 149 -12.96 -9.83 15.42
N ARG A 150 -13.22 -11.12 15.43
CA ARG A 150 -14.22 -11.79 16.30
C ARG A 150 -13.68 -12.97 17.09
N GLU A 151 -12.71 -13.68 16.55
CA GLU A 151 -12.22 -14.95 17.06
C GLU A 151 -10.75 -14.81 17.50
N ALA A 152 -10.34 -15.53 18.53
CA ALA A 152 -8.95 -15.59 18.95
C ALA A 152 -8.21 -16.67 18.17
N VAL A 153 -6.99 -16.36 17.74
CA VAL A 153 -6.05 -17.35 17.23
C VAL A 153 -5.34 -17.98 18.44
N SER A 154 -5.27 -19.30 18.48
CA SER A 154 -4.62 -20.01 19.57
C SER A 154 -3.11 -20.11 19.35
N GLY A 155 -2.35 -20.02 20.43
CA GLY A 155 -0.91 -20.26 20.43
C GLY A 155 -0.06 -19.01 20.67
N SER A 156 1.24 -19.24 20.72
CA SER A 156 2.26 -18.19 20.83
C SER A 156 3.21 -18.32 19.64
N TYR A 157 3.61 -17.19 19.06
CA TYR A 157 4.37 -17.15 17.81
C TYR A 157 5.64 -16.33 17.98
N ASP A 158 6.73 -16.81 17.38
CA ASP A 158 8.03 -16.13 17.34
C ASP A 158 8.04 -15.00 16.30
N LEU A 159 7.19 -15.17 15.26
CA LEU A 159 7.08 -14.23 14.17
C LEU A 159 5.63 -14.16 13.68
N VAL A 160 5.16 -12.94 13.46
CA VAL A 160 3.89 -12.66 12.75
C VAL A 160 4.20 -11.99 11.42
N LEU A 161 3.67 -12.54 10.34
CA LEU A 161 3.67 -11.94 9.02
C LEU A 161 2.30 -11.32 8.77
N ALA A 162 2.26 -10.11 8.23
CA ALA A 162 1.02 -9.47 7.80
C ALA A 162 1.29 -8.66 6.53
N THR A 163 0.78 -9.14 5.40
CA THR A 163 0.95 -8.48 4.11
C THR A 163 -0.41 -8.11 3.52
N HIS A 164 -0.73 -6.81 3.51
CA HIS A 164 -2.04 -6.27 3.12
C HIS A 164 -3.22 -6.87 3.93
N ALA A 165 -3.01 -7.05 5.24
CA ALA A 165 -3.97 -7.74 6.10
C ALA A 165 -4.43 -6.93 7.32
N LEU A 166 -3.63 -5.96 7.77
CA LEU A 166 -3.93 -5.17 8.97
C LEU A 166 -4.89 -4.01 8.70
N LEU A 167 -4.68 -3.30 7.59
CA LEU A 167 -5.46 -2.12 7.23
C LEU A 167 -6.55 -2.44 6.19
N GLN A 168 -7.81 -2.22 6.54
CA GLN A 168 -8.89 -2.10 5.55
C GLN A 168 -8.94 -0.67 5.03
N ALA A 169 -7.95 -0.30 4.22
CA ALA A 169 -7.71 1.10 3.87
C ALA A 169 -8.00 1.44 2.40
N GLU A 170 -8.60 0.54 1.61
CA GLU A 170 -8.78 0.80 0.17
C GLU A 170 -9.58 2.08 -0.09
N GLN A 171 -10.58 2.36 0.74
CA GLN A 171 -11.44 3.54 0.62
C GLN A 171 -11.20 4.59 1.72
N ASP A 172 -10.36 4.28 2.74
CA ASP A 172 -10.10 5.23 3.82
C ASP A 172 -8.97 6.19 3.40
N PRO A 173 -9.22 7.50 3.36
CA PRO A 173 -8.20 8.46 2.96
C PRO A 173 -7.11 8.65 4.02
N GLY A 174 -7.34 8.20 5.25
CA GLY A 174 -6.46 8.41 6.39
C GLY A 174 -6.84 9.65 7.22
N ILE A 175 -5.85 10.23 7.89
CA ILE A 175 -5.98 11.49 8.66
C ILE A 175 -5.32 12.60 7.85
N PRO A 176 -6.04 13.69 7.53
CA PRO A 176 -5.47 14.83 6.82
C PRO A 176 -4.37 15.51 7.61
N SER A 177 -3.44 16.17 6.94
CA SER A 177 -2.52 17.13 7.55
C SER A 177 -3.28 18.35 8.11
N ASP A 178 -2.65 19.09 9.01
CA ASP A 178 -3.27 20.27 9.64
C ASP A 178 -3.58 21.38 8.63
N ARG A 179 -2.75 21.49 7.59
CA ARG A 179 -2.89 22.44 6.48
C ARG A 179 -2.29 21.83 5.20
N TRP A 180 -2.72 22.35 4.05
CA TRP A 180 -2.19 21.94 2.76
C TRP A 180 -0.68 22.25 2.59
N GLU A 181 -0.15 23.29 3.26
CA GLU A 181 1.28 23.65 3.20
C GLU A 181 2.17 22.72 4.05
N SER A 182 1.58 21.92 4.92
CA SER A 182 2.31 21.11 5.89
C SER A 182 2.05 19.62 5.71
N PHE A 183 3.03 18.81 6.07
CA PHE A 183 2.85 17.36 6.27
C PHE A 183 2.53 17.02 7.74
N ALA A 184 2.58 17.99 8.65
CA ALA A 184 2.30 17.78 10.07
C ALA A 184 0.83 17.41 10.29
N ARG A 185 0.60 16.52 11.24
CA ARG A 185 -0.71 16.07 11.71
C ARG A 185 -0.77 16.18 13.21
N GLY A 186 -1.69 16.95 13.71
CA GLY A 186 -1.91 17.10 15.15
C GLY A 186 -2.14 15.74 15.84
N GLY A 187 -1.86 15.69 17.14
CA GLY A 187 -2.08 14.49 17.98
C GLY A 187 -3.53 14.34 18.42
N ASP A 188 -4.51 14.55 17.56
CA ASP A 188 -5.93 14.41 17.90
C ASP A 188 -6.29 12.94 18.15
N VAL A 189 -6.49 12.61 19.43
CA VAL A 189 -6.82 11.26 19.90
C VAL A 189 -8.15 10.77 19.30
N ALA A 190 -9.14 11.66 19.13
CA ALA A 190 -10.43 11.25 18.58
C ALA A 190 -10.31 10.86 17.11
N ARG A 191 -9.56 11.64 16.31
CA ARG A 191 -9.27 11.30 14.89
C ARG A 191 -8.46 10.01 14.77
N GLN A 192 -7.45 9.81 15.64
CA GLN A 192 -6.65 8.58 15.67
C GLN A 192 -7.53 7.37 15.99
N THR A 193 -8.36 7.44 17.04
CA THR A 193 -9.27 6.36 17.43
C THR A 193 -10.28 6.05 16.31
N ALA A 194 -10.84 7.08 15.69
CA ALA A 194 -11.77 6.92 14.58
C ALA A 194 -11.11 6.23 13.37
N PHE A 195 -9.86 6.58 13.04
CA PHE A 195 -9.09 5.91 12.01
C PHE A 195 -8.88 4.43 12.32
N GLU A 196 -8.42 4.10 13.53
CA GLU A 196 -8.15 2.72 13.95
C GLU A 196 -9.42 1.85 13.91
N LEU A 197 -10.57 2.42 14.27
CA LEU A 197 -11.86 1.72 14.21
C LEU A 197 -12.34 1.52 12.76
N ARG A 198 -12.32 2.58 11.94
CA ARG A 198 -12.77 2.49 10.53
C ARG A 198 -11.97 1.51 9.71
N THR A 199 -10.65 1.43 9.96
CA THR A 199 -9.73 0.56 9.23
C THR A 199 -9.64 -0.85 9.84
N GLY A 200 -10.30 -1.12 10.96
CA GLY A 200 -10.22 -2.39 11.69
C GLY A 200 -8.85 -2.65 12.33
N LEU A 201 -7.97 -1.63 12.36
CA LEU A 201 -6.59 -1.78 12.84
C LEU A 201 -6.51 -2.11 14.33
N ALA A 202 -7.28 -1.41 15.17
CA ALA A 202 -7.23 -1.58 16.62
C ALA A 202 -7.52 -3.02 17.06
N PRO A 203 -8.67 -3.64 16.74
CA PRO A 203 -8.97 -4.98 17.20
C PRO A 203 -7.99 -6.04 16.69
N ARG A 204 -7.47 -5.87 15.47
CA ARG A 204 -6.48 -6.78 14.89
C ARG A 204 -5.15 -6.71 15.61
N LEU A 205 -4.62 -5.50 15.80
CA LEU A 205 -3.36 -5.32 16.53
C LEU A 205 -3.46 -5.83 17.97
N ASP A 206 -4.53 -5.48 18.68
CA ASP A 206 -4.70 -5.86 20.07
C ASP A 206 -4.71 -7.40 20.22
N ARG A 207 -5.34 -8.13 19.32
CA ARG A 207 -5.35 -9.59 19.32
C ARG A 207 -4.02 -10.19 18.88
N LEU A 208 -3.43 -9.72 17.80
CA LEU A 208 -2.14 -10.21 17.32
C LEU A 208 -1.04 -10.06 18.39
N LEU A 209 -1.09 -8.96 19.15
CA LEU A 209 -0.12 -8.72 20.22
C LEU A 209 -0.26 -9.67 21.42
N THR A 210 -1.43 -10.28 21.65
CA THR A 210 -1.57 -11.30 22.68
C THR A 210 -0.95 -12.64 22.30
N MET A 211 -0.69 -12.86 21.01
CA MET A 211 -0.11 -14.10 20.47
C MET A 211 1.40 -14.01 20.27
N LEU A 212 1.98 -12.83 20.41
CA LEU A 212 3.42 -12.63 20.31
C LEU A 212 4.12 -13.17 21.55
N ALA A 213 5.06 -14.09 21.35
CA ALA A 213 5.99 -14.54 22.40
C ALA A 213 6.90 -13.39 22.85
N ASP A 214 7.58 -13.56 23.98
CA ASP A 214 8.63 -12.63 24.39
C ASP A 214 9.72 -12.57 23.31
N GLN A 215 10.19 -11.35 22.98
CA GLN A 215 11.17 -11.08 21.93
C GLN A 215 10.75 -11.47 20.51
N SER A 216 9.47 -11.73 20.27
CA SER A 216 8.95 -12.00 18.94
C SER A 216 8.96 -10.75 18.07
N ARG A 217 8.81 -10.99 16.76
CA ARG A 217 8.83 -9.94 15.73
C ARG A 217 7.57 -9.97 14.90
N MET A 218 7.29 -8.86 14.26
CA MET A 218 6.30 -8.75 13.20
C MET A 218 6.97 -8.23 11.92
N ILE A 219 6.65 -8.82 10.79
CA ILE A 219 6.99 -8.29 9.48
C ILE A 219 5.69 -7.84 8.83
N VAL A 220 5.62 -6.55 8.52
CA VAL A 220 4.37 -5.93 8.05
C VAL A 220 4.60 -5.19 6.75
N PHE A 221 3.72 -5.43 5.77
CA PHE A 221 3.69 -4.68 4.52
C PHE A 221 2.24 -4.26 4.22
N GLU A 222 1.99 -2.95 4.24
CA GLU A 222 0.64 -2.38 4.14
C GLU A 222 0.59 -1.17 3.21
N LYS A 223 -0.63 -0.80 2.78
CA LYS A 223 -0.87 0.37 1.92
C LYS A 223 -0.70 1.69 2.69
N THR A 224 0.54 1.97 3.08
CA THR A 224 0.95 3.11 3.91
C THR A 224 1.85 4.11 3.16
N ARG A 225 1.81 4.14 1.83
CA ARG A 225 2.59 5.10 1.02
C ARG A 225 2.26 6.55 1.37
N LEU A 226 0.98 6.87 1.46
CA LEU A 226 0.53 8.21 1.83
C LEU A 226 0.70 8.45 3.33
N LEU A 227 1.27 9.59 3.71
CA LEU A 227 1.45 9.99 5.11
C LEU A 227 0.12 10.03 5.86
N ALA A 228 -0.98 10.38 5.19
CA ALA A 228 -2.32 10.35 5.74
C ALA A 228 -2.72 8.99 6.34
N ARG A 229 -2.18 7.89 5.81
CA ARG A 229 -2.36 6.53 6.33
C ARG A 229 -1.16 6.07 7.16
N ARG A 230 0.06 6.41 6.73
CA ARG A 230 1.31 5.98 7.37
C ARG A 230 1.42 6.50 8.79
N VAL A 231 1.20 7.78 9.01
CA VAL A 231 1.34 8.38 10.33
C VAL A 231 0.38 7.77 11.35
N PRO A 232 -0.94 7.70 11.12
CA PRO A 232 -1.84 7.07 12.09
C PRO A 232 -1.59 5.57 12.25
N PHE A 233 -1.14 4.86 11.21
CA PHE A 233 -0.71 3.46 11.32
C PHE A 233 0.49 3.31 12.25
N GLN A 234 1.53 4.11 12.08
CA GLN A 234 2.72 4.11 12.93
C GLN A 234 2.38 4.48 14.38
N ARG A 235 1.52 5.47 14.59
CA ARG A 235 1.03 5.86 15.93
C ARG A 235 0.28 4.71 16.62
N ALA A 236 -0.54 3.98 15.88
CA ALA A 236 -1.26 2.82 16.42
C ALA A 236 -0.31 1.70 16.88
N LEU A 237 0.76 1.44 16.12
CA LEU A 237 1.81 0.49 16.46
C LEU A 237 2.61 0.96 17.69
N ALA A 238 3.05 2.22 17.69
CA ALA A 238 3.81 2.83 18.77
C ALA A 238 3.04 2.87 20.09
N ALA A 239 1.74 3.18 20.05
CA ALA A 239 0.86 3.19 21.23
C ALA A 239 0.76 1.81 21.91
N ARG A 240 1.00 0.74 21.16
CA ARG A 240 1.01 -0.65 21.64
C ARG A 240 2.41 -1.16 22.00
N GLY A 241 3.38 -0.27 22.07
CA GLY A 241 4.76 -0.58 22.48
C GLY A 241 5.61 -1.24 21.39
N LEU A 242 5.13 -1.27 20.13
CA LEU A 242 5.94 -1.74 19.01
C LEU A 242 6.91 -0.66 18.55
N ARG A 243 8.12 -1.07 18.21
CA ARG A 243 9.18 -0.23 17.66
C ARG A 243 9.72 -0.84 16.39
N LEU A 244 10.34 0.00 15.57
CA LEU A 244 11.11 -0.46 14.42
C LEU A 244 12.39 -1.14 14.90
N LEU A 245 12.65 -2.34 14.41
CA LEU A 245 13.90 -3.07 14.67
C LEU A 245 14.96 -2.79 13.61
N GLU A 246 14.54 -2.34 12.44
CA GLU A 246 15.39 -1.88 11.33
C GLU A 246 14.70 -0.73 10.60
N PRO A 247 15.43 0.08 9.78
CA PRO A 247 14.82 1.11 8.96
C PRO A 247 13.74 0.52 8.04
N PRO A 248 12.59 1.21 7.85
CA PRO A 248 11.57 0.78 6.90
C PRO A 248 12.15 0.67 5.49
N GLU A 249 11.92 -0.46 4.81
CA GLU A 249 12.44 -0.71 3.47
C GLU A 249 11.38 -0.36 2.41
N PRO A 250 11.60 0.67 1.56
CA PRO A 250 10.68 0.99 0.46
C PRO A 250 10.56 -0.19 -0.51
N VAL A 251 9.32 -0.52 -0.89
CA VAL A 251 9.06 -1.62 -1.84
C VAL A 251 8.20 -1.11 -2.99
N ARG A 252 8.74 -1.20 -4.20
CA ARG A 252 8.02 -0.95 -5.45
C ARG A 252 7.98 -2.22 -6.28
N TYR A 253 6.90 -2.42 -7.00
CA TYR A 253 6.72 -3.56 -7.88
C TYR A 253 5.76 -3.21 -9.02
N ALA A 254 5.77 -3.97 -10.11
CA ALA A 254 4.83 -3.77 -11.21
C ALA A 254 3.53 -4.57 -10.99
N LEU A 255 2.41 -3.96 -11.33
CA LEU A 255 1.14 -4.63 -11.60
C LEU A 255 0.96 -4.62 -13.11
N VAL A 256 1.65 -5.54 -13.78
CA VAL A 256 1.85 -5.59 -15.23
C VAL A 256 2.60 -4.36 -15.74
N GLU A 257 1.96 -3.31 -16.23
CA GLU A 257 2.60 -2.06 -16.70
C GLU A 257 2.59 -0.96 -15.63
N GLU A 258 1.64 -1.00 -14.69
CA GLU A 258 1.53 -0.01 -13.63
C GLU A 258 2.54 -0.26 -12.51
N VAL A 259 3.21 0.77 -12.03
CA VAL A 259 4.10 0.67 -10.86
C VAL A 259 3.29 0.91 -9.59
N ALA A 260 3.23 -0.11 -8.75
CA ALA A 260 2.65 -0.02 -7.41
C ALA A 260 3.72 0.36 -6.38
N ASP A 261 3.37 1.30 -5.52
CA ASP A 261 4.14 1.72 -4.34
C ASP A 261 3.17 1.77 -3.16
N ASP A 262 3.02 0.64 -2.48
CA ASP A 262 2.08 0.53 -1.34
C ASP A 262 2.68 1.11 -0.05
N GLY A 263 3.99 1.24 0.04
CA GLY A 263 4.71 1.73 1.19
C GLY A 263 5.90 0.86 1.57
N PRO A 264 6.54 1.12 2.72
CA PRO A 264 7.67 0.33 3.14
C PRO A 264 7.27 -0.99 3.83
N LEU A 265 8.18 -1.95 3.77
CA LEU A 265 8.18 -3.12 4.62
C LEU A 265 8.72 -2.72 6.00
N TYR A 266 8.02 -3.13 7.04
CA TYR A 266 8.38 -2.87 8.44
C TYR A 266 8.78 -4.16 9.14
N VAL A 267 9.85 -4.09 9.94
CA VAL A 267 10.21 -5.12 10.91
C VAL A 267 10.07 -4.55 12.31
N LEU A 268 9.15 -5.11 13.07
CA LEU A 268 8.67 -4.59 14.34
C LEU A 268 8.92 -5.57 15.48
N GLY A 269 9.05 -5.04 16.68
CA GLY A 269 9.10 -5.85 17.90
C GLY A 269 8.94 -5.00 19.15
N ARG A 270 9.00 -5.67 20.30
CA ARG A 270 9.11 -5.03 21.62
C ARG A 270 10.57 -5.05 22.02
N PRO A 271 11.35 -3.99 21.77
CA PRO A 271 12.76 -4.00 22.08
C PRO A 271 12.98 -4.04 23.59
N VAL A 272 14.04 -4.71 24.01
CA VAL A 272 14.62 -4.55 25.35
C VAL A 272 15.10 -3.10 25.48
N GLN A 273 15.01 -2.51 26.67
CA GLN A 273 15.26 -1.09 26.92
C GLN A 273 16.43 -0.51 26.09
N GLY A 274 16.14 0.54 25.33
CA GLY A 274 17.13 1.36 24.62
C GLY A 274 17.48 0.95 23.19
N SER A 275 16.97 -0.16 22.66
CA SER A 275 17.17 -0.55 21.27
C SER A 275 15.86 -0.36 20.46
N GLY A 276 15.91 0.39 19.38
CA GLY A 276 14.78 0.62 18.50
C GLY A 276 14.98 1.93 17.73
N ILE A 277 14.44 1.98 16.52
CA ILE A 277 14.47 3.17 15.68
C ILE A 277 13.17 3.92 15.90
N ASP A 278 13.27 5.24 16.03
CA ASP A 278 12.09 6.10 16.16
C ASP A 278 11.29 6.18 14.85
N TRP A 279 9.99 6.35 15.00
CA TRP A 279 9.09 6.53 13.89
C TRP A 279 9.28 7.90 13.25
N SER A 280 9.35 7.94 11.90
CA SER A 280 9.35 9.21 11.17
C SER A 280 7.93 9.53 10.69
N GLU A 281 7.37 10.64 11.16
CA GLU A 281 6.08 11.15 10.70
C GLU A 281 6.19 12.12 9.50
N GLY A 282 7.42 12.40 9.05
CA GLY A 282 7.70 13.26 7.91
C GLY A 282 7.63 12.54 6.57
N PRO A 283 7.66 13.30 5.48
CA PRO A 283 7.83 12.74 4.13
C PRO A 283 9.20 12.07 3.99
N GLU A 284 9.33 11.23 2.97
CA GLU A 284 10.62 10.65 2.60
C GLU A 284 11.58 11.77 2.16
N GLU A 285 12.87 11.58 2.42
CA GLU A 285 13.91 12.47 1.93
C GLU A 285 13.85 12.53 0.39
N VAL A 286 13.95 13.74 -0.13
CA VAL A 286 13.94 14.01 -1.57
C VAL A 286 15.38 14.30 -2.00
N ASP A 287 15.82 13.63 -3.04
CA ASP A 287 17.10 13.92 -3.64
C ASP A 287 17.11 15.38 -4.17
N ALA A 288 18.04 16.19 -3.70
CA ALA A 288 18.17 17.60 -4.07
C ALA A 288 18.34 17.81 -5.60
N ASP A 289 18.94 16.85 -6.30
CA ASP A 289 19.10 16.91 -7.76
C ASP A 289 17.76 16.78 -8.51
N THR A 290 16.74 16.17 -7.89
CA THR A 290 15.39 16.07 -8.48
C THR A 290 14.57 17.35 -8.35
N VAL A 291 15.07 18.35 -7.62
CA VAL A 291 14.36 19.60 -7.28
C VAL A 291 15.01 20.82 -7.95
N ASN A 292 15.98 20.63 -8.83
CA ASN A 292 16.70 21.71 -9.49
C ASN A 292 16.05 22.11 -10.82
N VAL A 293 15.43 23.30 -10.89
CA VAL A 293 14.80 23.85 -12.11
C VAL A 293 15.79 23.96 -13.26
N ASP A 294 17.05 24.31 -13.00
CA ASP A 294 18.05 24.45 -14.04
C ASP A 294 18.42 23.11 -14.70
N SER A 295 18.32 22.00 -13.97
CA SER A 295 18.52 20.65 -14.54
C SER A 295 17.40 20.22 -15.50
N LEU A 296 16.27 20.92 -15.49
CA LEU A 296 15.10 20.64 -16.30
C LEU A 296 15.15 21.31 -17.67
N ARG A 297 15.92 22.42 -17.79
CA ARG A 297 16.02 23.24 -19.01
C ARG A 297 16.69 22.55 -20.20
N GLY A 298 17.31 21.40 -20.00
CA GLY A 298 17.97 20.62 -21.05
C GLY A 298 17.24 19.35 -21.50
N ARG A 299 16.09 19.03 -20.92
CA ARG A 299 15.35 17.82 -21.29
C ARG A 299 14.44 18.09 -22.49
N PRO A 300 14.56 17.32 -23.59
CA PRO A 300 13.63 17.47 -24.72
C PRO A 300 12.23 17.06 -24.24
N GLY A 301 11.31 18.02 -24.16
CA GLY A 301 9.90 17.75 -23.93
C GLY A 301 9.31 16.99 -25.11
N SER A 302 8.57 15.94 -24.90
CA SER A 302 7.66 15.39 -25.90
C SER A 302 6.57 16.44 -26.14
N GLY A 303 6.30 16.82 -27.37
CA GLY A 303 5.58 18.02 -27.82
C GLY A 303 4.27 18.43 -27.11
N GLU A 304 3.63 17.60 -26.29
CA GLU A 304 2.38 17.91 -25.58
C GLU A 304 2.49 17.85 -24.05
N ASP A 305 3.54 17.22 -23.51
CA ASP A 305 3.68 17.03 -22.05
C ASP A 305 4.24 18.28 -21.36
N PRO A 306 3.91 18.47 -20.05
CA PRO A 306 4.57 19.47 -19.22
C PRO A 306 6.10 19.29 -19.28
N LEU A 307 6.84 20.39 -19.25
CA LEU A 307 8.31 20.37 -19.26
C LEU A 307 8.85 19.58 -18.06
N TYR A 308 8.15 19.68 -16.95
CA TYR A 308 8.50 18.99 -15.71
C TYR A 308 7.24 18.73 -14.88
N GLU A 309 7.19 17.55 -14.32
CA GLU A 309 6.16 17.13 -13.38
C GLU A 309 6.81 16.49 -12.16
N ASN A 310 6.39 16.87 -10.95
CA ASN A 310 6.83 16.24 -9.73
C ASN A 310 5.67 16.10 -8.73
N HIS A 311 5.80 15.15 -7.82
CA HIS A 311 4.74 14.76 -6.89
C HIS A 311 5.20 14.79 -5.43
N THR A 312 4.26 14.85 -4.51
CA THR A 312 4.44 14.71 -3.05
C THR A 312 5.44 15.72 -2.47
N ALA A 313 6.40 15.25 -1.68
CA ALA A 313 7.39 16.10 -1.02
C ALA A 313 8.28 16.85 -2.03
N ALA A 314 8.67 16.20 -3.13
CA ALA A 314 9.46 16.82 -4.18
C ALA A 314 8.74 17.98 -4.85
N ALA A 315 7.43 17.86 -5.09
CA ALA A 315 6.60 18.94 -5.63
C ALA A 315 6.55 20.15 -4.68
N GLN A 316 6.40 19.92 -3.37
CA GLN A 316 6.41 20.99 -2.39
C GLN A 316 7.77 21.68 -2.28
N MET A 317 8.86 20.90 -2.24
CA MET A 317 10.20 21.45 -2.16
C MET A 317 10.52 22.29 -3.39
N LEU A 318 10.17 21.79 -4.58
CA LEU A 318 10.37 22.54 -5.82
C LEU A 318 9.57 23.84 -5.79
N TRP A 319 8.27 23.79 -5.45
CA TRP A 319 7.42 24.98 -5.34
C TRP A 319 8.00 26.02 -4.37
N GLN A 320 8.52 25.60 -3.21
CA GLN A 320 9.16 26.47 -2.24
C GLN A 320 10.48 27.09 -2.74
N SER A 321 11.20 26.38 -3.61
CA SER A 321 12.51 26.79 -4.14
C SER A 321 12.45 27.55 -5.47
N LEU A 322 11.25 27.74 -6.06
CA LEU A 322 11.10 28.43 -7.34
C LEU A 322 11.66 29.88 -7.26
N PRO A 323 12.63 30.24 -8.11
CA PRO A 323 13.19 31.60 -8.12
C PRO A 323 12.19 32.59 -8.73
N ASP A 324 12.18 33.83 -8.24
CA ASP A 324 11.33 34.93 -8.76
C ASP A 324 9.86 34.56 -8.97
N ARG A 325 9.32 33.74 -8.09
CA ARG A 325 7.93 33.28 -8.14
C ARG A 325 6.93 34.42 -8.09
N ARG A 326 6.02 34.46 -9.06
CA ARG A 326 4.90 35.43 -9.14
C ARG A 326 3.60 34.69 -9.35
N VAL A 327 2.71 34.77 -8.36
CA VAL A 327 1.37 34.17 -8.43
C VAL A 327 0.49 35.00 -9.36
N MET A 328 -0.17 34.37 -10.31
CA MET A 328 -1.16 34.98 -11.21
C MET A 328 -2.59 34.67 -10.77
N LYS A 329 -2.84 33.43 -10.36
CA LYS A 329 -4.14 32.95 -9.88
C LYS A 329 -3.90 31.96 -8.74
N GLU A 330 -4.72 32.02 -7.73
CA GLU A 330 -4.72 31.04 -6.64
C GLU A 330 -6.11 30.88 -6.04
N PHE A 331 -6.40 29.71 -5.52
CA PHE A 331 -7.53 29.49 -4.63
C PHE A 331 -7.22 28.42 -3.58
N THR A 332 -7.91 28.49 -2.47
CA THR A 332 -7.96 27.42 -1.46
C THR A 332 -9.42 27.09 -1.18
N ARG A 333 -9.81 25.85 -1.42
CA ARG A 333 -11.14 25.34 -1.11
C ARG A 333 -11.07 24.54 0.18
N GLU A 334 -11.94 24.84 1.12
CA GLU A 334 -12.11 24.05 2.33
C GLU A 334 -13.32 23.14 2.19
N GLY A 335 -13.11 21.86 2.43
CA GLY A 335 -14.16 20.86 2.48
C GLY A 335 -14.53 20.50 3.91
N GLN A 336 -15.48 19.59 4.06
CA GLN A 336 -15.81 19.01 5.36
C GLN A 336 -14.63 18.19 5.89
N ASP A 337 -14.53 18.01 7.22
CA ASP A 337 -13.53 17.19 7.91
C ASP A 337 -12.07 17.68 7.80
N GLY A 338 -11.84 18.97 7.56
CA GLY A 338 -10.50 19.56 7.48
C GLY A 338 -9.79 19.27 6.14
N ARG A 339 -10.53 18.88 5.13
CA ARG A 339 -10.02 18.75 3.75
C ARG A 339 -9.75 20.13 3.19
N GLN A 340 -8.54 20.34 2.68
CA GLN A 340 -8.19 21.53 1.92
C GLN A 340 -7.64 21.11 0.57
N LEU A 341 -7.99 21.85 -0.47
CA LEU A 341 -7.40 21.80 -1.80
C LEU A 341 -6.92 23.20 -2.15
N HIS A 342 -5.64 23.33 -2.42
CA HIS A 342 -5.01 24.54 -2.90
C HIS A 342 -4.52 24.36 -4.32
N ALA A 343 -4.72 25.35 -5.17
CA ALA A 343 -4.12 25.44 -6.49
C ALA A 343 -3.55 26.85 -6.71
N GLU A 344 -2.36 26.91 -7.25
CA GLU A 344 -1.62 28.13 -7.54
C GLU A 344 -1.04 28.05 -8.95
N LEU A 345 -1.42 28.99 -9.82
CA LEU A 345 -0.86 29.20 -11.14
C LEU A 345 -0.01 30.47 -11.14
N GLY A 346 1.22 30.38 -11.60
CA GLY A 346 2.12 31.51 -11.59
C GLY A 346 3.27 31.41 -12.57
N THR A 347 4.18 32.37 -12.50
CA THR A 347 5.41 32.39 -13.29
C THR A 347 6.64 32.31 -12.41
N THR A 348 7.72 31.74 -12.96
CA THR A 348 9.04 31.70 -12.37
C THR A 348 10.07 31.87 -13.50
N GLN A 349 10.80 33.00 -13.53
CA GLN A 349 11.67 33.37 -14.63
C GLN A 349 10.93 33.34 -15.99
N ASP A 350 11.31 32.44 -16.91
CA ASP A 350 10.73 32.23 -18.25
C ASP A 350 9.76 31.03 -18.32
N LEU A 351 9.36 30.47 -17.17
CA LEU A 351 8.45 29.33 -17.07
C LEU A 351 7.13 29.71 -16.40
N VAL A 352 6.09 28.96 -16.75
CA VAL A 352 4.79 28.98 -16.05
C VAL A 352 4.69 27.70 -15.23
N TYR A 353 4.21 27.79 -14.01
CA TYR A 353 3.96 26.65 -13.14
C TYR A 353 2.52 26.57 -12.68
N LEU A 354 2.06 25.34 -12.46
CA LEU A 354 0.84 25.02 -11.75
C LEU A 354 1.20 24.13 -10.57
N TYR A 355 0.96 24.60 -9.36
CA TYR A 355 1.12 23.83 -8.13
C TYR A 355 -0.25 23.50 -7.55
N VAL A 356 -0.46 22.21 -7.22
CA VAL A 356 -1.69 21.73 -6.58
C VAL A 356 -1.31 20.93 -5.34
N ALA A 357 -1.97 21.21 -4.23
CA ALA A 357 -1.72 20.53 -2.96
C ALA A 357 -3.01 20.30 -2.19
N ASN A 358 -3.11 19.18 -1.48
CA ASN A 358 -4.20 18.94 -0.56
C ASN A 358 -3.72 18.37 0.78
N THR A 359 -4.61 18.35 1.78
CA THR A 359 -4.32 17.85 3.12
C THR A 359 -4.16 16.33 3.21
N PHE A 360 -4.39 15.57 2.12
CA PHE A 360 -4.13 14.13 2.03
C PHE A 360 -2.80 13.80 1.33
N ASP A 361 -1.83 14.74 1.38
CA ASP A 361 -0.46 14.61 0.89
C ASP A 361 -0.32 14.51 -0.64
N GLN A 362 -1.40 14.66 -1.37
CA GLN A 362 -1.31 14.78 -2.81
C GLN A 362 -0.80 16.18 -3.13
N ARG A 363 0.38 16.24 -3.72
CA ARG A 363 1.02 17.46 -4.19
C ARG A 363 1.61 17.19 -5.55
N GLN A 364 1.38 18.11 -6.45
CA GLN A 364 1.87 18.05 -7.83
C GLN A 364 2.33 19.44 -8.25
N ILE A 365 3.42 19.51 -8.98
CA ILE A 365 3.86 20.70 -9.66
C ILE A 365 4.13 20.39 -11.12
N LEU A 366 3.62 21.23 -12.00
CA LEU A 366 3.87 21.21 -13.45
C LEU A 366 4.58 22.49 -13.84
N LEU A 367 5.61 22.40 -14.67
CA LEU A 367 6.31 23.54 -15.23
C LEU A 367 6.36 23.39 -16.75
N ILE A 368 6.06 24.48 -17.48
CA ILE A 368 6.15 24.53 -18.93
C ILE A 368 6.67 25.89 -19.39
N GLU A 369 7.09 25.96 -20.63
CA GLU A 369 7.48 27.21 -21.26
C GLU A 369 6.31 28.20 -21.36
N GLU A 370 6.57 29.49 -21.24
CA GLU A 370 5.55 30.55 -21.30
C GLU A 370 4.70 30.49 -22.58
N ALA A 371 5.29 30.09 -23.71
CA ALA A 371 4.58 29.95 -24.98
C ALA A 371 3.43 28.92 -24.93
N ARG A 372 3.45 28.01 -23.94
CA ARG A 372 2.43 26.96 -23.75
C ARG A 372 1.55 27.21 -22.50
N ALA A 373 1.62 28.37 -21.89
CA ALA A 373 0.90 28.71 -20.64
C ALA A 373 -0.59 28.35 -20.66
N GLY A 374 -1.25 28.46 -21.82
CA GLY A 374 -2.66 28.13 -21.97
C GLY A 374 -3.06 26.70 -21.55
N VAL A 375 -2.12 25.76 -21.59
CA VAL A 375 -2.37 24.37 -21.10
C VAL A 375 -2.58 24.36 -19.62
N LEU A 376 -1.72 25.06 -18.83
CA LEU A 376 -1.88 25.12 -17.38
C LEU A 376 -3.05 25.99 -16.95
N ASP A 377 -3.40 27.02 -17.73
CA ASP A 377 -4.64 27.79 -17.51
C ASP A 377 -5.90 26.92 -17.61
N CYS A 378 -5.95 26.01 -18.59
CA CYS A 378 -7.05 25.04 -18.71
C CYS A 378 -7.11 24.09 -17.50
N TYR A 379 -5.98 23.52 -17.11
CA TYR A 379 -5.92 22.63 -15.92
C TYR A 379 -6.33 23.36 -14.65
N PHE A 380 -5.87 24.59 -14.46
CA PHE A 380 -6.28 25.40 -13.31
C PHE A 380 -7.79 25.63 -13.28
N ALA A 381 -8.38 25.98 -14.41
CA ALA A 381 -9.83 26.20 -14.53
C ALA A 381 -10.65 24.92 -14.29
N GLU A 382 -10.19 23.76 -14.73
CA GLU A 382 -10.81 22.46 -14.45
C GLU A 382 -10.79 22.13 -12.96
N ILE A 383 -9.66 22.33 -12.28
CA ILE A 383 -9.52 22.10 -10.85
C ILE A 383 -10.37 23.09 -10.03
N GLU A 384 -10.51 24.34 -10.50
CA GLU A 384 -11.33 25.35 -9.85
C GLU A 384 -12.84 25.03 -9.95
N GLN A 385 -13.29 24.39 -11.02
CA GLN A 385 -14.70 24.04 -11.23
C GLN A 385 -15.11 22.70 -10.58
N GLY A 386 -14.18 21.75 -10.40
CA GLY A 386 -14.42 20.42 -9.81
C GLY A 386 -14.35 20.44 -8.30
#